data_b5daf4e1e0f22b38b1fc1545d723456a
#
_entry.id   b5daf4e1e0f22b38b1fc1545d723456a
#
_cell.length_a   1.000
_cell.length_b   1.000
_cell.length_c   1.000
_cell.angle_alpha   90.00
_cell.angle_beta   90.00
_cell.angle_gamma   90.00
#
_symmetry.space_group_name_H-M   'P 1'
#
loop_
_entity.id
_entity.type
_entity.pdbx_description
1 polymer ?
#
loop_
_entity_poly.entity_id
_entity_poly.type
_entity_poly.pdbx_seq_one_letter_code
_entity_poly.pdbx_strand_id
1 'polypeptide(L)'
;MISANNISLRVGKKALFEDVNIKFTEGNCYGLIGANGAGKSTFLKILSGQLEPTNGDVVITPGQRLSFLQQDHFKYDEYQVLDTVIMGNKRLYEVMKEKDAIYMKEDFSDEDGIRAADLEAEFAEMNGWEAESDAANLLNGLGVDTEYHYSLMKDLTGALKVKVLLAQALFGNPDILLLDEPTNHLDLDAIAWLEEFLINFENTV
;
A
#
# COMPACT_ATOMS: atom_id res chain seq x y z
N MET A 1 7.74 -13.10 -4.15
CA MET A 1 9.11 -12.84 -4.65
C MET A 1 9.07 -11.79 -5.75
N ILE A 2 10.00 -10.83 -5.75
CA ILE A 2 10.17 -9.83 -6.81
C ILE A 2 11.61 -9.85 -7.30
N SER A 3 11.83 -9.74 -8.61
CA SER A 3 13.15 -9.69 -9.21
C SER A 3 13.26 -8.58 -10.25
N ALA A 4 14.40 -7.90 -10.24
CA ALA A 4 14.82 -6.94 -11.25
C ALA A 4 15.87 -7.61 -12.13
N ASN A 5 15.66 -7.59 -13.46
CA ASN A 5 16.53 -8.26 -14.43
C ASN A 5 17.06 -7.22 -15.40
N ASN A 6 18.37 -7.00 -15.41
CA ASN A 6 19.09 -6.07 -16.31
C ASN A 6 18.49 -4.65 -16.30
N ILE A 7 17.99 -4.20 -15.14
CA ILE A 7 17.37 -2.89 -15.02
C ILE A 7 18.40 -1.79 -15.22
N SER A 8 18.17 -0.94 -16.20
CA SER A 8 18.94 0.28 -16.43
C SER A 8 18.01 1.48 -16.57
N LEU A 9 18.40 2.59 -15.99
CA LEU A 9 17.70 3.87 -16.16
C LEU A 9 18.65 4.98 -16.53
N ARG A 10 18.32 5.68 -17.62
CA ARG A 10 19.05 6.84 -18.10
C ARG A 10 18.19 8.09 -18.05
N VAL A 11 18.77 9.17 -17.53
CA VAL A 11 18.16 10.50 -17.55
C VAL A 11 18.99 11.36 -18.52
N GLY A 12 18.47 11.52 -19.74
CA GLY A 12 19.22 12.12 -20.84
C GLY A 12 20.44 11.28 -21.22
N LYS A 13 21.64 11.88 -21.15
CA LYS A 13 22.90 11.18 -21.48
C LYS A 13 23.55 10.48 -20.28
N LYS A 14 23.06 10.70 -19.07
CA LYS A 14 23.63 10.14 -17.84
C LYS A 14 22.83 8.91 -17.41
N ALA A 15 23.52 7.80 -17.17
CA ALA A 15 22.93 6.67 -16.49
C ALA A 15 22.80 6.97 -14.99
N LEU A 16 21.63 6.72 -14.43
CA LEU A 16 21.41 6.75 -12.99
C LEU A 16 21.88 5.45 -12.36
N PHE A 17 21.56 4.32 -13.01
CA PHE A 17 22.10 2.99 -12.73
C PHE A 17 21.98 2.13 -14.01
N GLU A 18 22.82 1.12 -14.13
CA GLU A 18 22.89 0.22 -15.28
C GLU A 18 23.04 -1.24 -14.84
N ASP A 19 22.43 -2.15 -15.59
CA ASP A 19 22.55 -3.61 -15.48
C ASP A 19 22.30 -4.16 -14.07
N VAL A 20 21.33 -3.58 -13.36
CA VAL A 20 20.95 -4.04 -12.01
C VAL A 20 20.21 -5.37 -12.09
N ASN A 21 20.78 -6.37 -11.46
CA ASN A 21 20.21 -7.70 -11.34
C ASN A 21 20.08 -8.04 -9.86
N ILE A 22 18.87 -8.12 -9.34
CA ILE A 22 18.62 -8.43 -7.94
C ILE A 22 17.32 -9.19 -7.77
N LYS A 23 17.33 -10.15 -6.85
CA LYS A 23 16.19 -10.97 -6.48
C LYS A 23 15.90 -10.79 -5.00
N PHE A 24 14.70 -10.33 -4.71
CA PHE A 24 14.18 -10.22 -3.35
C PHE A 24 13.32 -11.46 -3.06
N THR A 25 13.78 -12.28 -2.12
CA THR A 25 13.11 -13.51 -1.73
C THR A 25 12.11 -13.27 -0.62
N GLU A 26 11.11 -14.14 -0.54
CA GLU A 26 10.04 -14.04 0.46
C GLU A 26 10.58 -14.09 1.89
N GLY A 27 9.87 -13.43 2.80
CA GLY A 27 10.16 -13.46 4.23
C GLY A 27 11.44 -12.71 4.64
N ASN A 28 11.92 -11.77 3.84
CA ASN A 28 13.12 -11.01 4.15
C ASN A 28 12.88 -9.50 4.10
N CYS A 29 13.52 -8.80 5.02
CA CYS A 29 13.60 -7.35 5.03
C CYS A 29 14.90 -6.90 4.36
N TYR A 30 14.79 -6.02 3.35
CA TYR A 30 15.91 -5.51 2.57
C TYR A 30 16.07 -3.99 2.76
N GLY A 31 17.26 -3.55 3.11
CA GLY A 31 17.60 -2.13 3.19
C GLY A 31 18.30 -1.65 1.92
N LEU A 32 17.69 -0.71 1.20
CA LEU A 32 18.32 -0.05 0.05
C LEU A 32 19.09 1.19 0.51
N ILE A 33 20.41 1.11 0.51
CA ILE A 33 21.31 2.15 1.03
C ILE A 33 22.05 2.84 -0.11
N GLY A 34 22.22 4.15 -0.01
CA GLY A 34 22.96 4.96 -0.98
C GLY A 34 22.85 6.45 -0.70
N ALA A 35 23.71 7.24 -1.31
CA ALA A 35 23.70 8.70 -1.19
C ALA A 35 22.37 9.31 -1.69
N ASN A 36 22.08 10.53 -1.24
CA ASN A 36 20.94 11.29 -1.78
C ASN A 36 21.16 11.54 -3.28
N GLY A 37 20.11 11.33 -4.07
CA GLY A 37 20.17 11.42 -5.53
C GLY A 37 20.79 10.19 -6.23
N ALA A 38 21.15 9.12 -5.51
CA ALA A 38 21.67 7.90 -6.12
C ALA A 38 20.60 7.07 -6.89
N GLY A 39 19.32 7.46 -6.80
CA GLY A 39 18.23 6.80 -7.51
C GLY A 39 17.44 5.78 -6.70
N LYS A 40 17.55 5.76 -5.37
CA LYS A 40 16.82 4.82 -4.49
C LYS A 40 15.31 4.87 -4.73
N SER A 41 14.69 6.04 -4.55
CA SER A 41 13.25 6.25 -4.79
C SER A 41 12.84 5.93 -6.22
N THR A 42 13.72 6.22 -7.18
CA THR A 42 13.49 5.93 -8.59
C THR A 42 13.49 4.43 -8.85
N PHE A 43 14.40 3.70 -8.22
CA PHE A 43 14.45 2.24 -8.31
C PHE A 43 13.20 1.60 -7.69
N LEU A 44 12.74 2.08 -6.53
CA LEU A 44 11.48 1.63 -5.91
C LEU A 44 10.26 1.89 -6.83
N LYS A 45 10.23 3.03 -7.53
CA LYS A 45 9.18 3.32 -8.53
C LYS A 45 9.20 2.36 -9.71
N ILE A 46 10.39 1.91 -10.13
CA ILE A 46 10.51 0.87 -11.17
C ILE A 46 10.01 -0.47 -10.63
N LEU A 47 10.40 -0.87 -9.43
CA LEU A 47 9.93 -2.11 -8.80
C LEU A 47 8.41 -2.12 -8.62
N SER A 48 7.79 -0.98 -8.32
CA SER A 48 6.34 -0.84 -8.18
C SER A 48 5.58 -0.71 -9.50
N GLY A 49 6.27 -0.65 -10.64
CA GLY A 49 5.66 -0.44 -11.96
C GLY A 49 5.16 0.99 -12.21
N GLN A 50 5.51 1.96 -11.35
CA GLN A 50 5.15 3.38 -11.56
C GLN A 50 6.05 4.09 -12.55
N LEU A 51 7.22 3.53 -12.82
CA LEU A 51 8.19 4.05 -13.78
C LEU A 51 8.74 2.89 -14.60
N GLU A 52 8.72 3.03 -15.93
CA GLU A 52 9.36 2.08 -16.81
C GLU A 52 10.87 2.30 -16.86
N PRO A 53 11.70 1.25 -16.76
CA PRO A 53 13.14 1.36 -16.95
C PRO A 53 13.48 1.62 -18.41
N THR A 54 14.67 2.15 -18.69
CA THR A 54 15.18 2.29 -20.07
C THR A 54 15.46 0.91 -20.67
N ASN A 55 15.89 -0.05 -19.85
CA ASN A 55 16.14 -1.43 -20.26
C ASN A 55 15.89 -2.37 -19.06
N GLY A 56 15.57 -3.63 -19.36
CA GLY A 56 15.29 -4.66 -18.35
C GLY A 56 13.82 -4.75 -17.99
N ASP A 57 13.51 -5.65 -17.08
CA ASP A 57 12.15 -5.93 -16.61
C ASP A 57 12.10 -6.27 -15.12
N VAL A 58 10.94 -6.05 -14.54
CA VAL A 58 10.61 -6.47 -13.17
C VAL A 58 9.60 -7.60 -13.23
N VAL A 59 9.91 -8.69 -12.55
CA VAL A 59 9.03 -9.86 -12.46
C VAL A 59 8.58 -10.05 -11.02
N ILE A 60 7.25 -10.09 -10.83
CA ILE A 60 6.61 -10.42 -9.55
C ILE A 60 5.95 -11.78 -9.70
N THR A 61 6.07 -12.64 -8.70
CA THR A 61 5.39 -13.94 -8.69
C THR A 61 3.88 -13.74 -8.86
N PRO A 62 3.24 -14.44 -9.82
CA PRO A 62 1.80 -14.31 -10.04
C PRO A 62 0.99 -14.54 -8.76
N GLY A 63 -0.04 -13.73 -8.56
CA GLY A 63 -0.92 -13.78 -7.39
C GLY A 63 -0.42 -13.03 -6.16
N GLN A 64 0.83 -12.56 -6.15
CA GLN A 64 1.36 -11.74 -5.05
C GLN A 64 0.93 -10.28 -5.17
N ARG A 65 0.51 -9.71 -4.04
CA ARG A 65 0.11 -8.31 -3.92
C ARG A 65 1.29 -7.46 -3.48
N LEU A 66 1.61 -6.47 -4.31
CA LEU A 66 2.60 -5.46 -3.99
C LEU A 66 1.91 -4.20 -3.45
N SER A 67 2.42 -3.69 -2.33
CA SER A 67 2.05 -2.40 -1.77
C SER A 67 3.24 -1.43 -1.82
N PHE A 68 2.96 -0.19 -2.18
CA PHE A 68 3.96 0.87 -2.28
C PHE A 68 3.49 2.11 -1.52
N LEU A 69 4.35 2.67 -0.66
CA LEU A 69 4.04 3.90 0.07
C LEU A 69 3.85 5.07 -0.91
N GLN A 70 2.61 5.57 -0.98
CA GLN A 70 2.24 6.69 -1.83
C GLN A 70 2.81 8.00 -1.31
N GLN A 71 3.30 8.84 -2.22
CA GLN A 71 3.84 10.17 -1.88
C GLN A 71 2.88 11.31 -2.24
N ASP A 72 1.80 11.04 -2.99
CA ASP A 72 0.79 12.04 -3.33
C ASP A 72 -0.22 12.18 -2.20
N HIS A 73 -0.05 13.22 -1.41
CA HIS A 73 -0.86 13.49 -0.21
C HIS A 73 -2.26 14.00 -0.52
N PHE A 74 -2.55 14.39 -1.77
CA PHE A 74 -3.82 15.01 -2.16
C PHE A 74 -4.75 14.06 -2.91
N LYS A 75 -4.22 12.94 -3.36
CA LYS A 75 -4.95 11.96 -4.18
C LYS A 75 -6.25 11.46 -3.52
N TYR A 76 -6.28 11.44 -2.20
CA TYR A 76 -7.38 10.87 -1.42
C TYR A 76 -8.20 11.92 -0.64
N ASP A 77 -8.06 13.20 -0.95
CA ASP A 77 -8.66 14.31 -0.19
C ASP A 77 -10.18 14.18 0.01
N GLU A 78 -10.89 13.59 -0.94
CA GLU A 78 -12.35 13.42 -0.89
C GLU A 78 -12.81 12.12 -0.20
N TYR A 79 -11.88 11.30 0.29
CA TYR A 79 -12.18 10.05 0.97
C TYR A 79 -12.02 10.16 2.49
N GLN A 80 -12.75 9.33 3.22
CA GLN A 80 -12.55 9.19 4.66
C GLN A 80 -11.21 8.52 4.96
N VAL A 81 -10.66 8.80 6.14
CA VAL A 81 -9.37 8.26 6.58
C VAL A 81 -9.38 6.73 6.62
N LEU A 82 -10.40 6.10 7.22
CA LEU A 82 -10.53 4.62 7.23
C LEU A 82 -10.64 4.06 5.82
N ASP A 83 -11.50 4.61 4.98
CA ASP A 83 -11.64 4.19 3.58
C ASP A 83 -10.29 4.27 2.85
N THR A 84 -9.54 5.36 3.06
CA THR A 84 -8.22 5.55 2.45
C THR A 84 -7.25 4.43 2.86
N VAL A 85 -7.25 4.02 4.12
CA VAL A 85 -6.40 2.90 4.58
C VAL A 85 -6.84 1.59 3.93
N ILE A 86 -8.14 1.28 3.92
CA ILE A 86 -8.68 0.04 3.33
C ILE A 86 -8.40 -0.05 1.83
N MET A 87 -8.31 1.08 1.12
CA MET A 87 -7.89 1.14 -0.30
C MET A 87 -6.47 0.60 -0.53
N GLY A 88 -5.66 0.38 0.49
CA GLY A 88 -4.40 -0.36 0.41
C GLY A 88 -4.60 -1.79 -0.11
N ASN A 89 -5.76 -2.39 0.14
CA ASN A 89 -6.24 -3.57 -0.57
C ASN A 89 -7.39 -3.15 -1.52
N LYS A 90 -7.01 -2.77 -2.74
CA LYS A 90 -7.96 -2.23 -3.73
C LYS A 90 -9.15 -3.16 -3.97
N ARG A 91 -8.89 -4.48 -4.09
CA ARG A 91 -9.97 -5.44 -4.37
C ARG A 91 -10.95 -5.54 -3.21
N LEU A 92 -10.46 -5.57 -1.97
CA LEU A 92 -11.33 -5.57 -0.80
C LEU A 92 -12.23 -4.32 -0.77
N TYR A 93 -11.66 -3.15 -1.02
CA TYR A 93 -12.42 -1.90 -1.05
C TYR A 93 -13.50 -1.89 -2.15
N GLU A 94 -13.15 -2.38 -3.36
CA GLU A 94 -14.11 -2.50 -4.46
C GLU A 94 -15.27 -3.44 -4.09
N VAL A 95 -14.98 -4.59 -3.48
CA VAL A 95 -15.99 -5.56 -3.02
C VAL A 95 -16.90 -4.93 -1.96
N MET A 96 -16.34 -4.21 -0.98
CA MET A 96 -17.12 -3.48 0.03
C MET A 96 -18.12 -2.52 -0.62
N LYS A 97 -17.65 -1.67 -1.52
CA LYS A 97 -18.50 -0.65 -2.18
C LYS A 97 -19.53 -1.28 -3.12
N GLU A 98 -19.19 -2.37 -3.83
CA GLU A 98 -20.14 -3.07 -4.68
C GLU A 98 -21.25 -3.75 -3.86
N LYS A 99 -20.88 -4.38 -2.73
CA LYS A 99 -21.86 -4.96 -1.79
C LYS A 99 -22.83 -3.90 -1.29
N ASP A 100 -22.31 -2.79 -0.76
CA ASP A 100 -23.13 -1.69 -0.25
C ASP A 100 -24.09 -1.19 -1.34
N ALA A 101 -23.59 -0.98 -2.54
CA ALA A 101 -24.40 -0.52 -3.67
C ALA A 101 -25.52 -1.51 -4.05
N ILE A 102 -25.24 -2.82 -4.02
CA ILE A 102 -26.26 -3.85 -4.33
C ILE A 102 -27.35 -3.87 -3.26
N TYR A 103 -26.96 -3.85 -1.97
CA TYR A 103 -27.93 -3.89 -0.88
C TYR A 103 -28.77 -2.60 -0.72
N MET A 104 -28.30 -1.47 -1.28
CA MET A 104 -29.05 -0.22 -1.30
C MET A 104 -30.05 -0.09 -2.48
N LYS A 105 -30.09 -1.07 -3.40
CA LYS A 105 -31.02 -1.04 -4.52
C LYS A 105 -32.47 -1.17 -4.05
N GLU A 106 -33.35 -0.31 -4.56
CA GLU A 106 -34.80 -0.40 -4.29
C GLU A 106 -35.44 -1.60 -5.01
N ASP A 107 -34.93 -1.97 -6.19
CA ASP A 107 -35.37 -3.06 -7.07
C ASP A 107 -34.36 -4.23 -7.05
N PHE A 108 -34.18 -4.83 -5.87
CA PHE A 108 -33.27 -5.95 -5.69
C PHE A 108 -33.77 -7.18 -6.48
N SER A 109 -33.00 -7.63 -7.48
CA SER A 109 -33.32 -8.77 -8.35
C SER A 109 -32.68 -10.07 -7.87
N ASP A 110 -33.13 -11.21 -8.46
CA ASP A 110 -32.51 -12.52 -8.21
C ASP A 110 -31.03 -12.55 -8.65
N GLU A 111 -30.68 -11.83 -9.72
CA GLU A 111 -29.29 -11.65 -10.19
C GLU A 111 -28.45 -10.87 -9.18
N ASP A 112 -29.03 -9.82 -8.58
CA ASP A 112 -28.37 -9.08 -7.48
C ASP A 112 -28.13 -9.97 -6.26
N GLY A 113 -29.05 -10.88 -5.96
CA GLY A 113 -28.89 -11.86 -4.88
C GLY A 113 -27.73 -12.82 -5.12
N ILE A 114 -27.58 -13.34 -6.34
CA ILE A 114 -26.44 -14.20 -6.72
C ILE A 114 -25.14 -13.41 -6.61
N ARG A 115 -25.09 -12.19 -7.18
CA ARG A 115 -23.91 -11.34 -7.13
C ARG A 115 -23.51 -10.96 -5.71
N ALA A 116 -24.48 -10.64 -4.86
CA ALA A 116 -24.26 -10.35 -3.45
C ALA A 116 -23.64 -11.56 -2.71
N ALA A 117 -24.11 -12.77 -2.97
CA ALA A 117 -23.56 -13.99 -2.37
C ALA A 117 -22.10 -14.24 -2.78
N ASP A 118 -21.76 -14.02 -4.06
CA ASP A 118 -20.39 -14.14 -4.56
C ASP A 118 -19.46 -13.11 -3.88
N LEU A 119 -19.93 -11.87 -3.76
CA LEU A 119 -19.18 -10.79 -3.10
C LEU A 119 -19.01 -11.04 -1.59
N GLU A 120 -20.01 -11.62 -0.92
CA GLU A 120 -19.89 -12.02 0.49
C GLU A 120 -18.81 -13.09 0.69
N ALA A 121 -18.77 -14.09 -0.21
CA ALA A 121 -17.72 -15.11 -0.15
C ALA A 121 -16.33 -14.50 -0.36
N GLU A 122 -16.15 -13.66 -1.38
CA GLU A 122 -14.89 -12.97 -1.66
C GLU A 122 -14.47 -12.03 -0.51
N PHE A 123 -15.43 -11.31 0.06
CA PHE A 123 -15.22 -10.44 1.21
C PHE A 123 -14.72 -11.22 2.44
N ALA A 124 -15.34 -12.37 2.72
CA ALA A 124 -14.94 -13.24 3.83
C ALA A 124 -13.53 -13.83 3.61
N GLU A 125 -13.18 -14.24 2.37
CA GLU A 125 -11.84 -14.74 2.04
C GLU A 125 -10.74 -13.69 2.26
N MET A 126 -11.06 -12.41 2.10
CA MET A 126 -10.15 -11.29 2.34
C MET A 126 -10.18 -10.74 3.77
N ASN A 127 -10.81 -11.43 4.74
CA ASN A 127 -11.04 -10.95 6.11
C ASN A 127 -11.74 -9.58 6.18
N GLY A 128 -12.67 -9.34 5.27
CA GLY A 128 -13.33 -8.05 5.13
C GLY A 128 -14.07 -7.57 6.38
N TRP A 129 -14.57 -8.50 7.20
CA TRP A 129 -15.26 -8.20 8.47
C TRP A 129 -14.36 -7.50 9.50
N GLU A 130 -13.05 -7.69 9.42
CA GLU A 130 -12.07 -7.07 10.31
C GLU A 130 -11.39 -5.83 9.69
N ALA A 131 -11.73 -5.50 8.43
CA ALA A 131 -11.04 -4.45 7.69
C ALA A 131 -11.02 -3.09 8.39
N GLU A 132 -12.14 -2.65 8.96
CA GLU A 132 -12.21 -1.38 9.68
C GLU A 132 -11.40 -1.42 10.97
N SER A 133 -11.47 -2.53 11.74
CA SER A 133 -10.69 -2.66 12.98
C SER A 133 -9.19 -2.74 12.70
N ASP A 134 -8.78 -3.44 11.65
CA ASP A 134 -7.38 -3.53 11.23
C ASP A 134 -6.86 -2.16 10.78
N ALA A 135 -7.64 -1.43 9.97
CA ALA A 135 -7.31 -0.07 9.56
C ALA A 135 -7.18 0.88 10.77
N ALA A 136 -8.11 0.79 11.73
CA ALA A 136 -8.07 1.59 12.95
C ALA A 136 -6.84 1.26 13.82
N ASN A 137 -6.46 -0.02 13.93
CA ASN A 137 -5.27 -0.44 14.67
C ASN A 137 -3.99 0.12 14.06
N LEU A 138 -3.85 0.10 12.72
CA LEU A 138 -2.71 0.71 12.02
C LEU A 138 -2.65 2.23 12.25
N LEU A 139 -3.78 2.92 12.14
CA LEU A 139 -3.88 4.36 12.38
C LEU A 139 -3.48 4.73 13.81
N ASN A 140 -4.04 4.04 14.80
CA ASN A 140 -3.72 4.27 16.22
C ASN A 140 -2.24 4.01 16.51
N GLY A 141 -1.67 2.93 15.97
CA GLY A 141 -0.25 2.61 16.12
C GLY A 141 0.67 3.70 15.54
N LEU A 142 0.27 4.34 14.45
CA LEU A 142 0.99 5.45 13.86
C LEU A 142 0.67 6.81 14.49
N GLY A 143 -0.15 6.85 15.55
CA GLY A 143 -0.51 8.08 16.26
C GLY A 143 -1.49 8.96 15.48
N VAL A 144 -2.43 8.35 14.76
CA VAL A 144 -3.61 9.02 14.20
C VAL A 144 -4.80 8.69 15.10
N ASP A 145 -5.21 9.67 15.90
CA ASP A 145 -6.26 9.49 16.90
C ASP A 145 -7.61 9.10 16.29
N THR A 146 -8.40 8.34 17.05
CA THR A 146 -9.69 7.79 16.61
C THR A 146 -10.68 8.87 16.15
N GLU A 147 -10.57 10.10 16.66
CA GLU A 147 -11.42 11.23 16.24
C GLU A 147 -11.28 11.59 14.77
N TYR A 148 -10.11 11.28 14.14
CA TYR A 148 -9.85 11.53 12.72
C TYR A 148 -10.30 10.40 11.79
N HIS A 149 -10.60 9.21 12.30
CA HIS A 149 -10.83 8.02 11.48
C HIS A 149 -11.97 8.18 10.47
N TYR A 150 -13.02 8.91 10.84
CA TYR A 150 -14.18 9.19 9.97
C TYR A 150 -14.14 10.57 9.33
N SER A 151 -13.06 11.35 9.55
CA SER A 151 -12.87 12.64 8.89
C SER A 151 -12.46 12.44 7.43
N LEU A 152 -12.64 13.46 6.60
CA LEU A 152 -12.10 13.45 5.25
C LEU A 152 -10.59 13.72 5.27
N MET A 153 -9.87 13.10 4.34
CA MET A 153 -8.42 13.29 4.22
C MET A 153 -8.04 14.78 4.05
N LYS A 154 -8.84 15.58 3.34
CA LYS A 154 -8.57 17.02 3.16
C LYS A 154 -8.55 17.81 4.47
N ASP A 155 -9.24 17.34 5.50
CA ASP A 155 -9.34 18.02 6.79
C ASP A 155 -8.12 17.75 7.69
N LEU A 156 -7.25 16.81 7.30
CA LEU A 156 -6.04 16.43 8.02
C LEU A 156 -4.87 17.37 7.69
N THR A 157 -3.96 17.52 8.67
CA THR A 157 -2.65 18.16 8.42
C THR A 157 -1.79 17.27 7.51
N GLY A 158 -0.80 17.87 6.84
CA GLY A 158 0.10 17.13 5.97
C GLY A 158 0.82 15.98 6.69
N ALA A 159 1.22 16.18 7.95
CA ALA A 159 1.87 15.15 8.76
C ALA A 159 0.93 13.94 9.03
N LEU A 160 -0.34 14.21 9.35
CA LEU A 160 -1.35 13.14 9.53
C LEU A 160 -1.63 12.41 8.22
N LYS A 161 -1.72 13.14 7.08
CA LYS A 161 -1.90 12.50 5.77
C LYS A 161 -0.79 11.50 5.46
N VAL A 162 0.46 11.83 5.77
CA VAL A 162 1.60 10.90 5.59
C VAL A 162 1.42 9.63 6.41
N LYS A 163 1.02 9.75 7.68
CA LYS A 163 0.74 8.61 8.57
C LYS A 163 -0.39 7.73 8.02
N VAL A 164 -1.47 8.33 7.50
CA VAL A 164 -2.58 7.59 6.87
C VAL A 164 -2.12 6.85 5.62
N LEU A 165 -1.30 7.47 4.76
CA LEU A 165 -0.76 6.80 3.56
C LEU A 165 0.21 5.67 3.92
N LEU A 166 0.94 5.80 5.02
CA LEU A 166 1.75 4.70 5.55
C LEU A 166 0.85 3.55 6.04
N ALA A 167 -0.20 3.85 6.83
CA ALA A 167 -1.19 2.84 7.22
C ALA A 167 -1.80 2.14 6.00
N GLN A 168 -2.15 2.89 4.95
CA GLN A 168 -2.64 2.34 3.68
C GLN A 168 -1.63 1.34 3.06
N ALA A 169 -0.34 1.68 3.05
CA ALA A 169 0.69 0.80 2.50
C ALA A 169 0.84 -0.50 3.30
N LEU A 170 0.70 -0.43 4.63
CA LEU A 170 0.80 -1.58 5.53
C LEU A 170 -0.46 -2.46 5.54
N PHE A 171 -1.61 -1.93 5.08
CA PHE A 171 -2.91 -2.58 5.23
C PHE A 171 -3.04 -3.88 4.45
N GLY A 172 -3.69 -4.87 5.08
CA GLY A 172 -4.10 -6.12 4.45
C GLY A 172 -2.94 -7.08 4.18
N ASN A 173 -1.84 -6.98 4.91
CA ASN A 173 -0.69 -7.89 4.86
C ASN A 173 -0.18 -8.16 3.42
N PRO A 174 0.36 -7.14 2.71
CA PRO A 174 0.85 -7.33 1.35
C PRO A 174 2.00 -8.34 1.28
N ASP A 175 2.10 -9.10 0.19
CA ASP A 175 3.20 -10.05 -0.03
C ASP A 175 4.55 -9.35 -0.26
N ILE A 176 4.48 -8.14 -0.83
CA ILE A 176 5.64 -7.28 -1.09
C ILE A 176 5.30 -5.87 -0.65
N LEU A 177 6.08 -5.32 0.26
CA LEU A 177 5.93 -3.97 0.79
C LEU A 177 7.14 -3.12 0.39
N LEU A 178 6.92 -2.04 -0.33
CA LEU A 178 7.97 -1.09 -0.73
C LEU A 178 7.77 0.23 0.02
N LEU A 179 8.75 0.58 0.84
CA LEU A 179 8.76 1.80 1.66
C LEU A 179 9.90 2.72 1.26
N ASP A 180 9.59 3.95 0.88
CA ASP A 180 10.56 4.99 0.58
C ASP A 180 10.63 6.01 1.72
N GLU A 181 11.69 5.97 2.51
CA GLU A 181 11.93 6.82 3.68
C GLU A 181 10.72 6.88 4.64
N PRO A 182 10.20 5.73 5.12
CA PRO A 182 8.90 5.66 5.82
C PRO A 182 8.89 6.37 7.18
N THR A 183 10.05 6.68 7.75
CA THR A 183 10.16 7.38 9.04
C THR A 183 10.07 8.90 8.93
N ASN A 184 10.09 9.45 7.70
CA ASN A 184 9.93 10.88 7.51
C ASN A 184 8.56 11.34 8.04
N HIS A 185 8.58 12.43 8.82
CA HIS A 185 7.39 13.03 9.45
C HIS A 185 6.74 12.19 10.56
N LEU A 186 7.37 11.10 11.02
CA LEU A 186 6.93 10.34 12.18
C LEU A 186 7.58 10.89 13.46
N ASP A 187 6.82 10.84 14.55
CA ASP A 187 7.35 11.01 15.91
C ASP A 187 8.01 9.71 16.40
N LEU A 188 8.70 9.79 17.54
CA LEU A 188 9.46 8.66 18.07
C LEU A 188 8.57 7.44 18.41
N ASP A 189 7.35 7.66 18.87
CA ASP A 189 6.43 6.58 19.24
C ASP A 189 5.94 5.86 17.99
N ALA A 190 5.60 6.59 16.93
CA ALA A 190 5.22 6.02 15.64
C ALA A 190 6.39 5.27 14.96
N ILE A 191 7.63 5.77 15.09
CA ILE A 191 8.82 5.06 14.59
C ILE A 191 9.01 3.74 15.34
N ALA A 192 8.94 3.75 16.68
CA ALA A 192 9.09 2.54 17.48
C ALA A 192 8.00 1.50 17.15
N TRP A 193 6.75 1.96 16.97
CA TRP A 193 5.67 1.09 16.56
C TRP A 193 5.90 0.49 15.17
N LEU A 194 6.36 1.32 14.20
CA LEU A 194 6.67 0.85 12.84
C LEU A 194 7.81 -0.17 12.83
N GLU A 195 8.85 0.06 13.64
CA GLU A 195 9.96 -0.91 13.79
C GLU A 195 9.44 -2.26 14.31
N GLU A 196 8.61 -2.26 15.35
CA GLU A 196 8.01 -3.48 15.89
C GLU A 196 7.10 -4.17 14.85
N PHE A 197 6.31 -3.40 14.12
CA PHE A 197 5.47 -3.91 13.02
C PHE A 197 6.32 -4.61 11.97
N LEU A 198 7.41 -3.97 11.49
CA LEU A 198 8.27 -4.53 10.44
C LEU A 198 9.10 -5.73 10.91
N ILE A 199 9.49 -5.80 12.20
CA ILE A 199 10.16 -6.98 12.80
C ILE A 199 9.22 -8.20 12.75
N ASN A 200 7.93 -8.00 12.99
CA ASN A 200 6.93 -9.06 12.99
C ASN A 200 6.29 -9.30 11.61
N PHE A 201 6.67 -8.53 10.60
CA PHE A 201 6.14 -8.66 9.25
C PHE A 201 6.80 -9.85 8.54
N GLU A 202 6.02 -10.90 8.25
CA GLU A 202 6.53 -12.17 7.73
C GLU A 202 6.81 -12.17 6.23
N ASN A 203 6.32 -11.17 5.49
CA ASN A 203 6.46 -11.05 4.04
C ASN A 203 7.69 -10.22 3.64
N THR A 204 7.83 -9.91 2.35
CA THR A 204 9.00 -9.18 1.82
C THR A 204 8.85 -7.66 2.01
N VAL A 205 9.84 -7.00 2.60
CA VAL A 205 9.92 -5.54 2.74
C VAL A 205 11.16 -5.00 2.05
#